data_fcd6c78b8261f6d1c9ce1c63fa72bdfc
#
_entry.id   fcd6c78b8261f6d1c9ce1c63fa72bdfc
#
_cell.length_a   1.000
_cell.length_b   1.000
_cell.length_c   1.000
_cell.angle_alpha   90.00
_cell.angle_beta   90.00
_cell.angle_gamma   90.00
#
_symmetry.space_group_name_H-M   'P 1'
#
loop_
_entity.id
_entity.type
_entity.pdbx_description
1 polymer ?
#
loop_
_entity_poly.entity_id
_entity_poly.type
_entity_poly.pdbx_seq_one_letter_code
_entity_poly.pdbx_strand_id
1 'polypeptide(L)'
;LDFRKFFRQERVYMTIYDIAKMAGVSASSVSRVVNGKPGVNRATREKIQALLKEHNYVPDTNARNLVTQSNRTIGILTDDIDTLHQVEGCHRVEYELMRNGYYCFVKYIGHGPDAIETAMLDLARHRVEGAVCLGAFRDARKVTRAVEHHLPNTPVVMVHNTLTFPRPNIYSVGADEVAGIQSCVDYLTSRGRRQMLLVINENRVSGALIRSAFESAV
;
A
#
# COMPACT_ATOMS: atom_id res chain seq x y z
N LEU A 1 -23.30 -14.32 -12.31
CA LEU A 1 -23.37 -12.94 -12.81
C LEU A 1 -22.18 -12.71 -13.72
N ASP A 2 -22.44 -12.39 -15.00
CA ASP A 2 -21.38 -12.05 -15.95
C ASP A 2 -21.02 -10.56 -15.80
N PHE A 3 -20.09 -10.28 -14.92
CA PHE A 3 -19.60 -8.92 -14.63
C PHE A 3 -19.04 -8.21 -15.88
N ARG A 4 -18.61 -8.94 -16.91
CA ARG A 4 -18.05 -8.35 -18.13
C ARG A 4 -19.07 -7.51 -18.90
N LYS A 5 -20.37 -7.83 -18.80
CA LYS A 5 -21.45 -7.07 -19.46
C LYS A 5 -21.68 -5.71 -18.82
N PHE A 6 -21.45 -5.58 -17.51
CA PHE A 6 -21.63 -4.31 -16.78
C PHE A 6 -20.50 -3.31 -17.00
N PHE A 7 -19.29 -3.79 -17.28
CA PHE A 7 -18.09 -2.95 -17.41
C PHE A 7 -17.66 -2.69 -18.85
N ARG A 8 -18.40 -3.23 -19.85
CA ARG A 8 -18.10 -3.06 -21.28
C ARG A 8 -18.81 -1.82 -21.86
N GLN A 9 -18.63 -0.66 -21.23
CA GLN A 9 -18.85 0.61 -21.92
C GLN A 9 -17.50 1.05 -22.50
N GLU A 10 -17.42 1.14 -23.83
CA GLU A 10 -16.32 1.83 -24.50
C GLU A 10 -16.39 3.31 -24.13
N ARG A 11 -15.71 3.67 -23.04
CA ARG A 11 -15.49 5.08 -22.73
C ARG A 11 -14.44 5.59 -23.70
N VAL A 12 -14.84 6.31 -24.69
CA VAL A 12 -13.93 7.11 -25.52
C VAL A 12 -13.40 8.22 -24.65
N TYR A 13 -12.22 8.01 -24.06
CA TYR A 13 -11.55 9.04 -23.30
C TYR A 13 -10.89 10.03 -24.26
N MET A 14 -11.20 11.33 -24.09
CA MET A 14 -10.49 12.40 -24.78
C MET A 14 -8.99 12.32 -24.43
N THR A 15 -8.16 12.28 -25.44
CA THR A 15 -6.71 12.19 -25.27
C THR A 15 -6.05 13.57 -25.33
N ILE A 16 -4.81 13.67 -24.83
CA ILE A 16 -4.01 14.91 -24.97
C ILE A 16 -3.80 15.31 -26.44
N TYR A 17 -3.79 14.35 -27.36
CA TYR A 17 -3.66 14.58 -28.77
C TYR A 17 -4.94 15.18 -29.38
N ASP A 18 -6.11 14.80 -28.89
CA ASP A 18 -7.39 15.37 -29.34
C ASP A 18 -7.49 16.83 -28.91
N ILE A 19 -7.14 17.14 -27.67
CA ILE A 19 -7.06 18.54 -27.17
C ILE A 19 -6.06 19.36 -27.98
N ALA A 20 -4.90 18.80 -28.29
CA ALA A 20 -3.86 19.46 -29.05
C ALA A 20 -4.34 19.80 -30.48
N LYS A 21 -5.04 18.84 -31.12
CA LYS A 21 -5.66 19.04 -32.45
C LYS A 21 -6.72 20.15 -32.44
N MET A 22 -7.60 20.16 -31.45
CA MET A 22 -8.65 21.19 -31.33
C MET A 22 -8.06 22.57 -30.99
N ALA A 23 -7.01 22.61 -30.18
CA ALA A 23 -6.34 23.86 -29.85
C ALA A 23 -5.45 24.40 -30.98
N GLY A 24 -5.07 23.56 -31.96
CA GLY A 24 -4.12 23.91 -33.01
C GLY A 24 -2.68 24.04 -32.51
N VAL A 25 -2.30 23.21 -31.53
CA VAL A 25 -0.97 23.25 -30.90
C VAL A 25 -0.38 21.84 -30.79
N SER A 26 0.89 21.74 -30.37
CA SER A 26 1.49 20.45 -30.10
C SER A 26 0.98 19.82 -28.79
N ALA A 27 0.99 18.49 -28.68
CA ALA A 27 0.66 17.78 -27.44
C ALA A 27 1.59 18.19 -26.29
N SER A 28 2.85 18.56 -26.57
CA SER A 28 3.78 19.10 -25.57
C SER A 28 3.33 20.44 -24.99
N SER A 29 2.69 21.31 -25.79
CA SER A 29 2.12 22.56 -25.31
C SER A 29 0.93 22.31 -24.38
N VAL A 30 0.03 21.37 -24.73
CA VAL A 30 -1.07 20.96 -23.87
C VAL A 30 -0.54 20.37 -22.58
N SER A 31 0.45 19.46 -22.61
CA SER A 31 1.09 18.87 -21.46
C SER A 31 1.69 19.95 -20.52
N ARG A 32 2.31 20.99 -21.04
CA ARG A 32 2.82 22.10 -20.24
C ARG A 32 1.72 22.85 -19.52
N VAL A 33 0.57 23.07 -20.17
CA VAL A 33 -0.59 23.75 -19.56
C VAL A 33 -1.21 22.90 -18.47
N VAL A 34 -1.42 21.60 -18.74
CA VAL A 34 -1.98 20.63 -17.77
C VAL A 34 -1.10 20.54 -16.52
N ASN A 35 0.22 20.57 -16.70
CA ASN A 35 1.19 20.44 -15.59
C ASN A 35 1.64 21.79 -15.01
N GLY A 36 1.00 22.93 -15.38
CA GLY A 36 1.35 24.25 -14.85
C GLY A 36 2.73 24.77 -15.25
N LYS A 37 3.40 24.15 -16.25
CA LYS A 37 4.76 24.51 -16.66
C LYS A 37 4.77 25.79 -17.51
N PRO A 38 5.84 26.60 -17.45
CA PRO A 38 6.02 27.79 -18.32
C PRO A 38 6.28 27.38 -19.78
N GLY A 39 6.30 28.39 -20.69
CA GLY A 39 6.66 28.20 -22.10
C GLY A 39 5.43 28.07 -23.03
N VAL A 40 4.25 28.46 -22.58
CA VAL A 40 3.03 28.64 -23.39
C VAL A 40 2.51 30.03 -23.13
N ASN A 41 2.27 30.81 -24.20
CA ASN A 41 1.73 32.17 -24.08
C ASN A 41 0.34 32.18 -23.45
N ARG A 42 -0.07 33.35 -22.93
CA ARG A 42 -1.30 33.47 -22.17
C ARG A 42 -2.56 33.11 -22.98
N ALA A 43 -2.68 33.62 -24.20
CA ALA A 43 -3.84 33.34 -25.04
C ALA A 43 -4.00 31.86 -25.37
N THR A 44 -2.87 31.18 -25.72
CA THR A 44 -2.87 29.74 -25.97
C THR A 44 -3.19 28.93 -24.70
N ARG A 45 -2.71 29.37 -23.54
CA ARG A 45 -3.00 28.74 -22.24
C ARG A 45 -4.49 28.81 -21.93
N GLU A 46 -5.10 29.99 -22.08
CA GLU A 46 -6.52 30.20 -21.83
C GLU A 46 -7.38 29.35 -22.77
N LYS A 47 -7.02 29.27 -24.08
CA LYS A 47 -7.69 28.41 -25.06
C LYS A 47 -7.61 26.92 -24.66
N ILE A 48 -6.44 26.44 -24.27
CA ILE A 48 -6.28 25.04 -23.86
C ILE A 48 -7.07 24.76 -22.58
N GLN A 49 -7.04 25.64 -21.59
CA GLN A 49 -7.82 25.50 -20.35
C GLN A 49 -9.32 25.46 -20.60
N ALA A 50 -9.83 26.25 -21.51
CA ALA A 50 -11.24 26.23 -21.92
C ALA A 50 -11.63 24.85 -22.51
N LEU A 51 -10.83 24.35 -23.45
CA LEU A 51 -11.06 23.01 -24.06
C LEU A 51 -10.97 21.86 -23.04
N LEU A 52 -9.99 21.92 -22.13
CA LEU A 52 -9.87 20.91 -21.06
C LEU A 52 -11.13 20.88 -20.18
N LYS A 53 -11.69 22.06 -19.87
CA LYS A 53 -12.91 22.19 -19.06
C LYS A 53 -14.15 21.75 -19.84
N GLU A 54 -14.31 22.19 -21.08
CA GLU A 54 -15.45 21.89 -21.96
C GLU A 54 -15.60 20.37 -22.17
N HIS A 55 -14.47 19.69 -22.38
CA HIS A 55 -14.45 18.27 -22.65
C HIS A 55 -14.24 17.38 -21.42
N ASN A 56 -14.28 17.98 -20.20
CA ASN A 56 -14.01 17.28 -18.94
C ASN A 56 -12.76 16.39 -19.03
N TYR A 57 -11.70 16.93 -19.65
CA TYR A 57 -10.47 16.17 -19.86
C TYR A 57 -9.83 15.78 -18.50
N VAL A 58 -9.65 14.50 -18.33
CA VAL A 58 -8.91 13.95 -17.17
C VAL A 58 -7.52 13.53 -17.67
N PRO A 59 -6.45 14.11 -17.11
CA PRO A 59 -5.09 13.71 -17.47
C PRO A 59 -4.88 12.21 -17.26
N ASP A 60 -4.36 11.54 -18.28
CA ASP A 60 -3.96 10.14 -18.14
C ASP A 60 -2.74 10.03 -17.23
N THR A 61 -2.96 9.50 -16.03
CA THR A 61 -1.89 9.26 -15.05
C THR A 61 -0.84 8.28 -15.56
N ASN A 62 -1.22 7.32 -16.40
CA ASN A 62 -0.27 6.37 -17.00
C ASN A 62 0.69 7.07 -17.96
N ALA A 63 0.19 8.00 -18.79
CA ALA A 63 1.04 8.80 -19.67
C ALA A 63 2.00 9.70 -18.88
N ARG A 64 1.54 10.26 -17.76
CA ARG A 64 2.38 11.05 -16.84
C ARG A 64 3.45 10.18 -16.16
N ASN A 65 3.10 9.00 -15.71
CA ASN A 65 3.97 8.05 -15.05
C ASN A 65 5.12 7.56 -15.96
N LEU A 66 4.86 7.44 -17.27
CA LEU A 66 5.90 7.13 -18.26
C LEU A 66 6.98 8.23 -18.36
N VAL A 67 6.59 9.48 -18.18
CA VAL A 67 7.53 10.63 -18.25
C VAL A 67 8.27 10.82 -16.92
N THR A 68 7.61 10.61 -15.79
CA THR A 68 8.21 10.83 -14.47
C THR A 68 8.93 9.62 -13.91
N GLN A 69 8.79 8.44 -14.52
CA GLN A 69 9.24 7.14 -14.02
C GLN A 69 8.73 6.83 -12.59
N SER A 70 7.68 7.52 -12.16
CA SER A 70 7.06 7.39 -10.85
C SER A 70 5.54 7.30 -11.03
N ASN A 71 4.94 6.24 -10.51
CA ASN A 71 3.48 6.06 -10.53
C ASN A 71 2.86 6.40 -9.18
N ARG A 72 3.68 6.73 -8.18
CA ARG A 72 3.27 7.04 -6.80
C ARG A 72 2.27 6.02 -6.26
N THR A 73 2.44 4.76 -6.59
CA THR A 73 1.54 3.70 -6.18
C THR A 73 2.20 2.81 -5.13
N ILE A 74 1.52 2.61 -4.02
CA ILE A 74 1.92 1.72 -2.93
C ILE A 74 0.91 0.56 -2.86
N GLY A 75 1.42 -0.66 -2.76
CA GLY A 75 0.58 -1.83 -2.52
C GLY A 75 0.44 -2.08 -1.02
N ILE A 76 -0.78 -2.26 -0.54
CA ILE A 76 -1.07 -2.67 0.83
C ILE A 76 -1.55 -4.11 0.77
N LEU A 77 -0.80 -5.02 1.39
CA LEU A 77 -1.17 -6.43 1.51
C LEU A 77 -1.68 -6.71 2.93
N THR A 78 -2.76 -7.46 3.03
CA THR A 78 -3.26 -7.96 4.30
C THR A 78 -3.65 -9.43 4.20
N ASP A 79 -3.44 -10.18 5.25
CA ASP A 79 -3.82 -11.59 5.35
C ASP A 79 -5.21 -11.79 5.98
N ASP A 80 -5.80 -10.74 6.53
CA ASP A 80 -7.09 -10.77 7.21
C ASP A 80 -7.87 -9.48 6.94
N ILE A 81 -9.13 -9.64 6.54
CA ILE A 81 -10.09 -8.53 6.32
C ILE A 81 -11.28 -8.58 7.28
N ASP A 82 -11.35 -9.59 8.13
CA ASP A 82 -12.44 -9.78 9.08
C ASP A 82 -12.14 -9.18 10.45
N THR A 83 -10.86 -8.92 10.72
CA THR A 83 -10.41 -8.33 11.97
C THR A 83 -10.40 -6.81 11.89
N LEU A 84 -11.17 -6.15 12.77
CA LEU A 84 -11.25 -4.68 12.83
C LEU A 84 -9.88 -4.01 12.89
N HIS A 85 -8.95 -4.57 13.66
CA HIS A 85 -7.58 -4.06 13.78
C HIS A 85 -6.83 -4.01 12.44
N GLN A 86 -6.98 -5.04 11.60
CA GLN A 86 -6.35 -5.07 10.26
C GLN A 86 -7.01 -4.06 9.32
N VAL A 87 -8.34 -3.98 9.35
CA VAL A 87 -9.10 -3.02 8.54
C VAL A 87 -8.73 -1.58 8.91
N GLU A 88 -8.68 -1.25 10.21
CA GLU A 88 -8.24 0.06 10.69
C GLU A 88 -6.79 0.36 10.32
N GLY A 89 -5.91 -0.62 10.41
CA GLY A 89 -4.51 -0.51 9.99
C GLY A 89 -4.39 -0.16 8.52
N CYS A 90 -5.09 -0.90 7.64
CA CYS A 90 -5.14 -0.62 6.21
C CYS A 90 -5.65 0.80 5.94
N HIS A 91 -6.77 1.20 6.57
CA HIS A 91 -7.36 2.51 6.39
C HIS A 91 -6.43 3.65 6.84
N ARG A 92 -5.74 3.50 7.99
CA ARG A 92 -4.78 4.51 8.46
C ARG A 92 -3.59 4.67 7.53
N VAL A 93 -3.04 3.56 7.04
CA VAL A 93 -1.94 3.57 6.07
C VAL A 93 -2.39 4.23 4.76
N GLU A 94 -3.54 3.83 4.23
CA GLU A 94 -4.13 4.44 3.04
C GLU A 94 -4.31 5.96 3.19
N TYR A 95 -4.92 6.38 4.30
CA TYR A 95 -5.17 7.80 4.57
C TYR A 95 -3.88 8.63 4.57
N GLU A 96 -2.83 8.17 5.25
CA GLU A 96 -1.55 8.88 5.28
C GLU A 96 -0.83 8.87 3.93
N LEU A 97 -0.90 7.78 3.17
CA LEU A 97 -0.35 7.72 1.82
C LEU A 97 -1.05 8.71 0.89
N MET A 98 -2.39 8.78 0.92
CA MET A 98 -3.17 9.73 0.13
C MET A 98 -2.83 11.18 0.47
N ARG A 99 -2.69 11.53 1.75
CA ARG A 99 -2.26 12.87 2.20
C ARG A 99 -0.90 13.27 1.64
N ASN A 100 -0.03 12.30 1.40
CA ASN A 100 1.31 12.50 0.82
C ASN A 100 1.34 12.36 -0.70
N GLY A 101 0.17 12.29 -1.35
CA GLY A 101 0.02 12.25 -2.81
C GLY A 101 0.38 10.90 -3.43
N TYR A 102 0.30 9.82 -2.67
CA TYR A 102 0.40 8.46 -3.17
C TYR A 102 -0.98 7.87 -3.44
N TYR A 103 -1.07 7.05 -4.46
CA TYR A 103 -2.19 6.14 -4.66
C TYR A 103 -1.85 4.82 -3.98
N CYS A 104 -2.88 4.12 -3.48
CA CYS A 104 -2.68 2.79 -2.96
C CYS A 104 -3.82 1.87 -3.37
N PHE A 105 -3.55 0.60 -3.37
CA PHE A 105 -4.58 -0.43 -3.43
C PHE A 105 -4.34 -1.46 -2.34
N VAL A 106 -5.43 -1.91 -1.73
CA VAL A 106 -5.40 -2.94 -0.70
C VAL A 106 -5.71 -4.28 -1.36
N LYS A 107 -4.88 -5.28 -1.09
CA LYS A 107 -5.07 -6.63 -1.57
C LYS A 107 -5.09 -7.61 -0.40
N TYR A 108 -6.19 -8.35 -0.31
CA TYR A 108 -6.25 -9.53 0.54
C TYR A 108 -5.52 -10.69 -0.14
N ILE A 109 -4.58 -11.30 0.57
CA ILE A 109 -3.73 -12.35 0.00
C ILE A 109 -4.22 -13.77 0.28
N GLY A 110 -5.13 -13.96 1.26
CA GLY A 110 -5.58 -15.29 1.68
C GLY A 110 -4.49 -16.11 2.39
N HIS A 111 -4.77 -17.40 2.56
CA HIS A 111 -3.94 -18.32 3.34
C HIS A 111 -3.33 -19.47 2.50
N GLY A 112 -3.35 -19.36 1.17
CA GLY A 112 -2.80 -20.38 0.28
C GLY A 112 -1.27 -20.51 0.39
N PRO A 113 -0.70 -21.67 -0.01
CA PRO A 113 0.74 -21.90 0.08
C PRO A 113 1.58 -20.91 -0.73
N ASP A 114 1.04 -20.42 -1.86
CA ASP A 114 1.72 -19.50 -2.78
C ASP A 114 1.18 -18.06 -2.68
N ALA A 115 0.38 -17.78 -1.64
CA ALA A 115 -0.28 -16.49 -1.49
C ALA A 115 0.71 -15.31 -1.48
N ILE A 116 1.81 -15.44 -0.75
CA ILE A 116 2.86 -14.42 -0.65
C ILE A 116 3.55 -14.22 -2.00
N GLU A 117 3.94 -15.30 -2.66
CA GLU A 117 4.63 -15.26 -3.97
C GLU A 117 3.75 -14.58 -5.02
N THR A 118 2.48 -14.99 -5.11
CA THR A 118 1.49 -14.40 -6.02
C THR A 118 1.27 -12.93 -5.73
N ALA A 119 1.19 -12.55 -4.45
CA ALA A 119 0.97 -11.16 -4.07
C ALA A 119 2.16 -10.27 -4.45
N MET A 120 3.39 -10.70 -4.19
CA MET A 120 4.60 -9.94 -4.56
C MET A 120 4.76 -9.82 -6.07
N LEU A 121 4.45 -10.88 -6.84
CA LEU A 121 4.41 -10.82 -8.30
C LEU A 121 3.38 -9.81 -8.81
N ASP A 122 2.19 -9.75 -8.21
CA ASP A 122 1.17 -8.78 -8.59
C ASP A 122 1.60 -7.34 -8.29
N LEU A 123 2.24 -7.10 -7.14
CA LEU A 123 2.83 -5.79 -6.83
C LEU A 123 3.88 -5.37 -7.89
N ALA A 124 4.73 -6.31 -8.28
CA ALA A 124 5.73 -6.06 -9.34
C ALA A 124 5.07 -5.71 -10.68
N ARG A 125 4.01 -6.43 -11.06
CA ARG A 125 3.23 -6.15 -12.29
C ARG A 125 2.60 -4.76 -12.27
N HIS A 126 2.15 -4.30 -11.12
CA HIS A 126 1.61 -2.94 -10.92
C HIS A 126 2.70 -1.89 -10.77
N ARG A 127 3.98 -2.28 -10.79
CA ARG A 127 5.14 -1.39 -10.66
C ARG A 127 5.04 -0.49 -9.43
N VAL A 128 4.66 -1.04 -8.29
CA VAL A 128 4.55 -0.27 -7.05
C VAL A 128 5.91 0.30 -6.64
N GLU A 129 5.91 1.48 -6.05
CA GLU A 129 7.10 2.13 -5.52
C GLU A 129 7.43 1.68 -4.10
N GLY A 130 6.50 1.02 -3.44
CA GLY A 130 6.66 0.44 -2.13
C GLY A 130 5.52 -0.52 -1.83
N ALA A 131 5.70 -1.33 -0.79
CA ALA A 131 4.68 -2.22 -0.27
C ALA A 131 4.58 -2.10 1.24
N VAL A 132 3.36 -2.20 1.76
CA VAL A 132 3.07 -2.31 3.19
C VAL A 132 2.32 -3.61 3.42
N CYS A 133 2.86 -4.48 4.26
CA CYS A 133 2.29 -5.77 4.59
C CYS A 133 1.77 -5.73 6.03
N LEU A 134 0.45 -5.78 6.20
CA LEU A 134 -0.20 -5.81 7.51
C LEU A 134 -0.63 -7.23 7.82
N GLY A 135 -0.23 -7.74 8.99
CA GLY A 135 -0.66 -9.03 9.49
C GLY A 135 0.44 -10.05 9.70
N ALA A 136 0.01 -11.29 9.91
CA ALA A 136 0.87 -12.37 10.34
C ALA A 136 1.53 -13.10 9.17
N PHE A 137 2.47 -12.48 8.51
CA PHE A 137 3.33 -13.14 7.54
C PHE A 137 4.30 -14.08 8.30
N ARG A 138 3.87 -15.32 8.50
CA ARG A 138 4.49 -16.27 9.44
C ARG A 138 5.83 -16.83 9.00
N ASP A 139 6.16 -16.76 7.72
CA ASP A 139 7.36 -17.37 7.16
C ASP A 139 8.28 -16.30 6.57
N ALA A 140 9.25 -15.86 7.37
CA ALA A 140 10.23 -14.87 6.96
C ALA A 140 11.03 -15.30 5.72
N ARG A 141 11.29 -16.61 5.55
CA ARG A 141 12.06 -17.12 4.41
C ARG A 141 11.25 -17.00 3.13
N LYS A 142 9.95 -17.33 3.17
CA LYS A 142 9.06 -17.18 2.01
C LYS A 142 8.91 -15.72 1.62
N VAL A 143 8.70 -14.83 2.59
CA VAL A 143 8.63 -13.39 2.33
C VAL A 143 9.93 -12.88 1.72
N THR A 144 11.07 -13.19 2.34
CA THR A 144 12.40 -12.77 1.86
C THR A 144 12.62 -13.22 0.42
N ARG A 145 12.35 -14.48 0.11
CA ARG A 145 12.52 -15.06 -1.23
C ARG A 145 11.60 -14.39 -2.27
N ALA A 146 10.33 -14.19 -1.93
CA ALA A 146 9.37 -13.56 -2.83
C ALA A 146 9.73 -12.09 -3.11
N VAL A 147 10.17 -11.34 -2.10
CA VAL A 147 10.66 -9.96 -2.27
C VAL A 147 11.94 -9.95 -3.10
N GLU A 148 12.87 -10.85 -2.84
CA GLU A 148 14.11 -10.95 -3.62
C GLU A 148 13.85 -11.20 -5.10
N HIS A 149 12.88 -12.04 -5.41
CA HIS A 149 12.55 -12.43 -6.77
C HIS A 149 11.76 -11.35 -7.52
N HIS A 150 10.76 -10.75 -6.87
CA HIS A 150 9.80 -9.87 -7.56
C HIS A 150 9.99 -8.38 -7.27
N LEU A 151 10.52 -8.03 -6.10
CA LEU A 151 10.65 -6.65 -5.62
C LEU A 151 12.06 -6.35 -5.08
N PRO A 152 13.16 -6.69 -5.81
CA PRO A 152 14.53 -6.67 -5.27
C PRO A 152 14.98 -5.28 -4.80
N ASN A 153 14.43 -4.21 -5.39
CA ASN A 153 14.79 -2.82 -5.11
C ASN A 153 13.61 -1.99 -4.56
N THR A 154 12.45 -2.62 -4.34
CA THR A 154 11.26 -1.93 -3.83
C THR A 154 11.23 -2.04 -2.30
N PRO A 155 11.08 -0.93 -1.56
CA PRO A 155 10.95 -0.99 -0.11
C PRO A 155 9.66 -1.72 0.30
N VAL A 156 9.79 -2.63 1.25
CA VAL A 156 8.68 -3.42 1.81
C VAL A 156 8.66 -3.21 3.31
N VAL A 157 7.56 -2.76 3.84
CA VAL A 157 7.34 -2.54 5.28
C VAL A 157 6.41 -3.62 5.82
N MET A 158 6.89 -4.36 6.79
CA MET A 158 6.13 -5.38 7.53
C MET A 158 5.60 -4.75 8.82
N VAL A 159 4.29 -4.64 8.96
CA VAL A 159 3.63 -4.04 10.12
C VAL A 159 3.06 -5.12 11.02
N HIS A 160 3.18 -4.96 12.32
CA HIS A 160 2.85 -5.96 13.35
C HIS A 160 3.56 -7.30 13.12
N ASN A 161 4.84 -7.21 12.72
CA ASN A 161 5.65 -8.38 12.46
C ASN A 161 6.93 -8.33 13.30
N THR A 162 7.18 -9.39 14.06
CA THR A 162 8.36 -9.54 14.93
C THR A 162 9.48 -10.33 14.26
N LEU A 163 9.28 -10.77 13.02
CA LEU A 163 10.29 -11.55 12.29
C LEU A 163 11.42 -10.65 11.79
N THR A 164 12.62 -11.22 11.78
CA THR A 164 13.79 -10.58 11.17
C THR A 164 13.93 -11.00 9.72
N PHE A 165 14.13 -10.03 8.85
CA PHE A 165 14.30 -10.24 7.42
C PHE A 165 15.73 -9.86 7.00
N PRO A 166 16.51 -10.78 6.43
CA PRO A 166 17.92 -10.52 6.06
C PRO A 166 18.03 -9.78 4.71
N ARG A 167 17.23 -8.72 4.51
CA ARG A 167 17.23 -7.91 3.29
C ARG A 167 17.17 -6.43 3.61
N PRO A 168 18.02 -5.60 2.96
CA PRO A 168 18.11 -4.16 3.27
C PRO A 168 16.87 -3.37 2.86
N ASN A 169 16.03 -3.90 1.99
CA ASN A 169 14.79 -3.27 1.54
C ASN A 169 13.53 -3.79 2.24
N ILE A 170 13.67 -4.65 3.27
CA ILE A 170 12.55 -5.08 4.11
C ILE A 170 12.71 -4.46 5.50
N TYR A 171 11.70 -3.73 5.91
CA TYR A 171 11.64 -3.02 7.19
C TYR A 171 10.52 -3.63 8.04
N SER A 172 10.73 -3.73 9.35
CA SER A 172 9.70 -4.19 10.29
C SER A 172 9.32 -3.08 11.25
N VAL A 173 8.01 -2.96 11.49
CA VAL A 173 7.42 -2.08 12.49
C VAL A 173 6.50 -2.91 13.35
N GLY A 174 6.77 -2.97 14.63
CA GLY A 174 5.97 -3.77 15.58
C GLY A 174 6.01 -3.17 16.98
N ALA A 175 5.11 -3.64 17.82
CA ALA A 175 5.15 -3.39 19.25
C ALA A 175 6.14 -4.38 19.92
N ASP A 176 6.79 -3.95 20.98
CA ASP A 176 7.52 -4.84 21.87
C ASP A 176 6.53 -5.54 22.81
N GLU A 177 5.95 -6.64 22.32
CA GLU A 177 4.94 -7.40 23.07
C GLU A 177 5.52 -8.01 24.35
N VAL A 178 6.80 -8.39 24.33
CA VAL A 178 7.48 -8.98 25.49
C VAL A 178 7.61 -7.95 26.62
N ALA A 179 8.14 -6.76 26.29
CA ALA A 179 8.24 -5.67 27.27
C ALA A 179 6.86 -5.20 27.75
N GLY A 180 5.85 -5.21 26.85
CA GLY A 180 4.47 -4.88 27.17
C GLY A 180 3.88 -5.85 28.21
N ILE A 181 4.05 -7.16 28.03
CA ILE A 181 3.57 -8.18 28.97
C ILE A 181 4.32 -8.08 30.31
N GLN A 182 5.64 -7.92 30.29
CA GLN A 182 6.44 -7.72 31.50
C GLN A 182 5.91 -6.53 32.31
N SER A 183 5.70 -5.39 31.64
CA SER A 183 5.17 -4.17 32.29
C SER A 183 3.79 -4.39 32.91
N CYS A 184 2.91 -5.16 32.25
CA CYS A 184 1.60 -5.53 32.79
C CYS A 184 1.72 -6.38 34.04
N VAL A 185 2.57 -7.41 34.04
CA VAL A 185 2.80 -8.29 35.20
C VAL A 185 3.38 -7.51 36.37
N ASP A 186 4.40 -6.69 36.12
CA ASP A 186 5.03 -5.84 37.13
C ASP A 186 4.02 -4.88 37.76
N TYR A 187 3.19 -4.25 36.95
CA TYR A 187 2.11 -3.37 37.44
C TYR A 187 1.12 -4.12 38.32
N LEU A 188 0.62 -5.27 37.90
CA LEU A 188 -0.31 -6.06 38.69
C LEU A 188 0.31 -6.55 40.01
N THR A 189 1.55 -7.00 39.97
CA THR A 189 2.32 -7.45 41.14
C THR A 189 2.54 -6.32 42.13
N SER A 190 2.90 -5.11 41.64
CA SER A 190 3.04 -3.91 42.49
C SER A 190 1.75 -3.51 43.21
N ARG A 191 0.60 -3.90 42.64
CA ARG A 191 -0.71 -3.72 43.25
C ARG A 191 -1.17 -4.89 44.13
N GLY A 192 -0.27 -5.82 44.43
CA GLY A 192 -0.54 -6.98 45.27
C GLY A 192 -1.39 -8.07 44.60
N ARG A 193 -1.57 -8.01 43.28
CA ARG A 193 -2.30 -9.03 42.50
C ARG A 193 -1.36 -10.18 42.18
N ARG A 194 -1.57 -11.33 42.81
CA ARG A 194 -0.72 -12.53 42.65
C ARG A 194 -1.37 -13.65 41.84
N GLN A 195 -2.69 -13.59 41.64
CA GLN A 195 -3.41 -14.52 40.77
C GLN A 195 -3.75 -13.80 39.46
N MET A 196 -3.16 -14.26 38.37
CA MET A 196 -3.32 -13.68 37.04
C MET A 196 -3.81 -14.74 36.07
N LEU A 197 -4.69 -14.37 35.15
CA LEU A 197 -5.17 -15.21 34.08
C LEU A 197 -4.79 -14.57 32.75
N LEU A 198 -4.03 -15.31 31.93
CA LEU A 198 -3.74 -14.91 30.57
C LEU A 198 -4.79 -15.50 29.61
N VAL A 199 -5.45 -14.64 28.86
CA VAL A 199 -6.36 -15.05 27.78
C VAL A 199 -5.77 -14.63 26.45
N ILE A 200 -5.44 -15.59 25.60
CA ILE A 200 -4.77 -15.37 24.31
C ILE A 200 -5.45 -16.19 23.21
N ASN A 201 -5.27 -15.75 21.98
CA ASN A 201 -5.58 -16.56 20.79
C ASN A 201 -4.31 -17.24 20.29
N GLU A 202 -4.17 -18.53 20.58
CA GLU A 202 -2.99 -19.33 20.21
C GLU A 202 -2.79 -19.50 18.71
N ASN A 203 -3.87 -19.35 17.94
CA ASN A 203 -3.79 -19.44 16.47
C ASN A 203 -3.13 -18.21 15.83
N ARG A 204 -2.83 -17.17 16.61
CA ARG A 204 -2.10 -16.00 16.13
C ARG A 204 -0.59 -16.14 16.38
N VAL A 205 0.21 -15.54 15.51
CA VAL A 205 1.69 -15.58 15.61
C VAL A 205 2.18 -15.02 16.94
N SER A 206 1.57 -13.92 17.40
CA SER A 206 1.90 -13.30 18.67
C SER A 206 1.50 -14.15 19.90
N GLY A 207 0.55 -15.09 19.74
CA GLY A 207 0.06 -15.87 20.88
C GLY A 207 1.14 -16.66 21.62
N ALA A 208 2.00 -17.37 20.87
CA ALA A 208 3.11 -18.12 21.48
C ALA A 208 4.14 -17.22 22.16
N LEU A 209 4.44 -16.05 21.55
CA LEU A 209 5.37 -15.06 22.11
C LEU A 209 4.81 -14.46 23.39
N ILE A 210 3.55 -14.05 23.39
CA ILE A 210 2.85 -13.47 24.56
C ILE A 210 2.78 -14.49 25.69
N ARG A 211 2.47 -15.77 25.38
CA ARG A 211 2.48 -16.84 26.40
C ARG A 211 3.85 -16.97 27.05
N SER A 212 4.91 -17.13 26.24
CA SER A 212 6.28 -17.30 26.75
C SER A 212 6.73 -16.08 27.58
N ALA A 213 6.37 -14.87 27.15
CA ALA A 213 6.67 -13.64 27.89
C ALA A 213 5.94 -13.63 29.24
N PHE A 214 4.68 -14.02 29.27
CA PHE A 214 3.88 -14.08 30.52
C PHE A 214 4.44 -15.13 31.48
N GLU A 215 4.71 -16.36 31.00
CA GLU A 215 5.26 -17.46 31.81
C GLU A 215 6.64 -17.10 32.39
N SER A 216 7.41 -16.25 31.70
CA SER A 216 8.71 -15.78 32.17
C SER A 216 8.61 -14.63 33.17
N ALA A 217 7.50 -13.92 33.19
CA ALA A 217 7.29 -12.72 34.02
C ALA A 217 6.63 -13.04 35.38
N VAL A 218 5.92 -14.17 35.52
CA VAL A 218 5.24 -14.61 36.75
C VAL A 218 6.08 -15.59 37.53
#